data_747ae7b3b10df60b70e74e04ca0c9d84
#
_entry.id   747ae7b3b10df60b70e74e04ca0c9d84
#
_cell.length_a   1.000
_cell.length_b   1.000
_cell.length_c   1.000
_cell.angle_alpha   90.00
_cell.angle_beta   90.00
_cell.angle_gamma   90.00
#
_symmetry.space_group_name_H-M   'P 1'
#
loop_
_entity.id
_entity.type
_entity.pdbx_description
1 polymer ?
#
loop_
_entity_poly.entity_id
_entity_poly.type
_entity_poly.pdbx_seq_one_letter_code
_entity_poly.pdbx_strand_id
1 'polypeptide(L)'
;MNYTGNIEELAKRAEELSREIYETREYVKQLKERKNALFDELNKLKVEKNKLLEEIRKVKNDIRAVREERRKLIDEYKKISEERKEEVLQAKLLKELLSNKNAELQALSKENRIPISVLKKKIEEIEWTLQTNVLPQEKENELIRKLKAYNQLLNRALTARERKEEVLELRATYISTRAKINDLTAKLKKLGETINEKTNRVNMLKEKLNEIVSKYTNIKTDIENKRKELEKCNNEITVSISKLNSLREQYQKTLEEIEKAKTLSAISEKRSRIAKDIEQRGRKRITLDELKIMYGSPEELEEN
;
A
#
# COMPACT_ATOMS: atom_id res chain seq x y z
N MET A 1 58.28 8.82 -63.11
CA MET A 1 57.48 8.74 -61.81
C MET A 1 56.50 7.62 -61.95
N ASN A 2 56.46 6.64 -60.96
CA ASN A 2 55.60 5.46 -61.02
C ASN A 2 54.17 5.83 -60.57
N TYR A 3 53.39 6.45 -61.48
CA TYR A 3 51.96 6.79 -61.18
C TYR A 3 51.11 5.56 -61.00
N THR A 4 51.40 4.42 -61.60
CA THR A 4 50.67 3.14 -61.47
C THR A 4 50.76 2.55 -60.08
N GLY A 5 51.92 2.60 -59.39
CA GLY A 5 52.05 2.12 -58.00
C GLY A 5 51.25 2.96 -56.99
N ASN A 6 51.18 4.28 -57.23
CA ASN A 6 50.37 5.16 -56.35
C ASN A 6 48.89 4.95 -56.51
N ILE A 7 48.39 4.63 -57.70
CA ILE A 7 46.95 4.30 -57.95
C ILE A 7 46.54 2.99 -57.25
N GLU A 8 47.41 1.96 -57.28
CA GLU A 8 47.18 0.70 -56.62
C GLU A 8 47.12 0.83 -55.07
N GLU A 9 48.04 1.66 -54.50
CA GLU A 9 48.04 1.94 -53.05
C GLU A 9 46.78 2.71 -52.63
N LEU A 10 46.37 3.71 -53.38
CA LEU A 10 45.16 4.49 -53.14
C LEU A 10 43.89 3.61 -53.31
N ALA A 11 43.86 2.71 -54.27
CA ALA A 11 42.78 1.77 -54.47
C ALA A 11 42.62 0.79 -53.29
N LYS A 12 43.78 0.25 -52.78
CA LYS A 12 43.76 -0.61 -51.57
C LYS A 12 43.22 0.16 -50.35
N ARG A 13 43.68 1.42 -50.19
CA ARG A 13 43.20 2.28 -49.11
C ARG A 13 41.69 2.57 -49.23
N ALA A 14 41.18 2.80 -50.43
CA ALA A 14 39.74 2.96 -50.67
C ALA A 14 38.95 1.69 -50.33
N GLU A 15 39.47 0.49 -50.66
CA GLU A 15 38.84 -0.76 -50.27
C GLU A 15 38.84 -0.96 -48.76
N GLU A 16 39.91 -0.66 -48.06
CA GLU A 16 40.00 -0.73 -46.59
C GLU A 16 39.00 0.23 -45.96
N LEU A 17 38.92 1.48 -46.37
CA LEU A 17 37.97 2.47 -45.91
C LEU A 17 36.50 2.04 -46.19
N SER A 18 36.26 1.43 -47.36
CA SER A 18 34.94 0.88 -47.71
C SER A 18 34.50 -0.24 -46.76
N ARG A 19 35.45 -1.15 -46.39
CA ARG A 19 35.21 -2.22 -45.41
C ARG A 19 34.92 -1.64 -44.03
N GLU A 20 35.72 -0.69 -43.56
CA GLU A 20 35.51 -0.03 -42.26
C GLU A 20 34.19 0.73 -42.24
N ILE A 21 33.80 1.39 -43.29
CA ILE A 21 32.48 2.05 -43.43
C ILE A 21 31.34 1.02 -43.30
N TYR A 22 31.46 -0.13 -43.97
CA TYR A 22 30.47 -1.19 -43.89
C TYR A 22 30.35 -1.74 -42.47
N GLU A 23 31.46 -2.11 -41.84
CA GLU A 23 31.53 -2.62 -40.47
C GLU A 23 30.93 -1.63 -39.46
N THR A 24 31.35 -0.35 -39.56
CA THR A 24 30.82 0.72 -38.69
C THR A 24 29.32 0.94 -38.89
N ARG A 25 28.81 0.79 -40.10
CA ARG A 25 27.40 0.90 -40.45
C ARG A 25 26.57 -0.24 -39.84
N GLU A 26 27.05 -1.47 -39.95
CA GLU A 26 26.41 -2.62 -39.34
C GLU A 26 26.42 -2.53 -37.80
N TYR A 27 27.53 -2.05 -37.22
CA TYR A 27 27.61 -1.79 -35.77
C TYR A 27 26.59 -0.74 -35.33
N VAL A 28 26.46 0.37 -36.05
CA VAL A 28 25.43 1.41 -35.77
C VAL A 28 24.02 0.82 -35.88
N LYS A 29 23.76 -0.08 -36.81
CA LYS A 29 22.49 -0.75 -36.96
C LYS A 29 22.19 -1.63 -35.74
N GLN A 30 23.12 -2.46 -35.30
CA GLN A 30 22.99 -3.31 -34.09
C GLN A 30 22.75 -2.45 -32.82
N LEU A 31 23.48 -1.33 -32.68
CA LEU A 31 23.26 -0.42 -31.57
C LEU A 31 21.85 0.20 -31.58
N LYS A 32 21.31 0.54 -32.75
CA LYS A 32 19.93 1.04 -32.90
C LYS A 32 18.89 -0.01 -32.52
N GLU A 33 19.09 -1.27 -32.95
CA GLU A 33 18.23 -2.38 -32.57
C GLU A 33 18.27 -2.63 -31.06
N ARG A 34 19.46 -2.62 -30.45
CA ARG A 34 19.63 -2.69 -28.99
C ARG A 34 18.93 -1.55 -28.25
N LYS A 35 19.07 -0.31 -28.75
CA LYS A 35 18.37 0.85 -28.21
C LYS A 35 16.86 0.67 -28.21
N ASN A 36 16.29 0.17 -29.32
CA ASN A 36 14.84 -0.06 -29.43
C ASN A 36 14.40 -1.16 -28.44
N ALA A 37 15.13 -2.25 -28.31
CA ALA A 37 14.84 -3.30 -27.33
C ALA A 37 14.87 -2.76 -25.89
N LEU A 38 15.89 -1.96 -25.52
CA LEU A 38 15.97 -1.31 -24.22
C LEU A 38 14.80 -0.35 -23.95
N PHE A 39 14.34 0.35 -24.98
CA PHE A 39 13.21 1.26 -24.90
C PHE A 39 11.90 0.50 -24.65
N ASP A 40 11.71 -0.64 -25.32
CA ASP A 40 10.53 -1.51 -25.14
C ASP A 40 10.52 -2.13 -23.74
N GLU A 41 11.65 -2.61 -23.24
CA GLU A 41 11.79 -3.10 -21.87
C GLU A 41 11.46 -2.00 -20.85
N LEU A 42 11.98 -0.81 -21.06
CA LEU A 42 11.73 0.34 -20.21
C LEU A 42 10.25 0.73 -20.17
N ASN A 43 9.55 0.62 -21.30
CA ASN A 43 8.11 0.87 -21.35
C ASN A 43 7.31 -0.21 -20.59
N LYS A 44 7.70 -1.49 -20.73
CA LYS A 44 7.09 -2.59 -19.95
C LYS A 44 7.25 -2.34 -18.45
N LEU A 45 8.47 -2.04 -17.98
CA LEU A 45 8.75 -1.72 -16.58
C LEU A 45 7.96 -0.51 -16.06
N LYS A 46 7.77 0.53 -16.90
CA LYS A 46 6.94 1.69 -16.54
C LYS A 46 5.47 1.30 -16.34
N VAL A 47 4.92 0.44 -17.20
CA VAL A 47 3.55 -0.06 -17.07
C VAL A 47 3.39 -0.87 -15.78
N GLU A 48 4.33 -1.78 -15.49
CA GLU A 48 4.32 -2.56 -14.24
C GLU A 48 4.43 -1.68 -13.01
N LYS A 49 5.33 -0.68 -13.03
CA LYS A 49 5.44 0.31 -11.96
C LYS A 49 4.12 1.02 -11.67
N ASN A 50 3.39 1.42 -12.73
CA ASN A 50 2.10 2.10 -12.57
C ASN A 50 1.03 1.18 -11.99
N LYS A 51 0.98 -0.10 -12.40
CA LYS A 51 0.09 -1.11 -11.81
C LYS A 51 0.36 -1.28 -10.31
N LEU A 52 1.62 -1.43 -9.92
CA LEU A 52 1.99 -1.54 -8.50
C LEU A 52 1.63 -0.28 -7.70
N LEU A 53 1.74 0.91 -8.28
CA LEU A 53 1.31 2.16 -7.64
C LEU A 53 -0.20 2.17 -7.37
N GLU A 54 -1.01 1.67 -8.30
CA GLU A 54 -2.46 1.55 -8.11
C GLU A 54 -2.79 0.52 -7.02
N GLU A 55 -2.09 -0.61 -7.00
CA GLU A 55 -2.25 -1.62 -5.95
C GLU A 55 -1.87 -1.07 -4.57
N ILE A 56 -0.76 -0.33 -4.46
CA ILE A 56 -0.35 0.37 -3.23
C ILE A 56 -1.46 1.32 -2.75
N ARG A 57 -2.07 2.08 -3.67
CA ARG A 57 -3.17 3.00 -3.33
C ARG A 57 -4.40 2.25 -2.82
N LYS A 58 -4.80 1.16 -3.48
CA LYS A 58 -5.92 0.30 -3.07
C LYS A 58 -5.69 -0.27 -1.67
N VAL A 59 -4.55 -0.92 -1.44
CA VAL A 59 -4.23 -1.51 -0.14
C VAL A 59 -4.15 -0.45 0.97
N LYS A 60 -3.61 0.75 0.70
CA LYS A 60 -3.62 1.86 1.66
C LYS A 60 -5.03 2.33 2.01
N ASN A 61 -5.93 2.39 1.05
CA ASN A 61 -7.32 2.76 1.29
C ASN A 61 -8.03 1.69 2.12
N ASP A 62 -7.80 0.40 1.83
CA ASP A 62 -8.35 -0.72 2.61
C ASP A 62 -7.85 -0.67 4.07
N ILE A 63 -6.56 -0.39 4.28
CA ILE A 63 -6.00 -0.21 5.63
C ILE A 63 -6.71 0.94 6.36
N ARG A 64 -6.98 2.06 5.69
CA ARG A 64 -7.68 3.20 6.28
C ARG A 64 -9.11 2.81 6.66
N ALA A 65 -9.86 2.19 5.76
CA ALA A 65 -11.23 1.75 5.99
C ALA A 65 -11.32 0.79 7.20
N VAL A 66 -10.47 -0.25 7.24
CA VAL A 66 -10.46 -1.22 8.36
C VAL A 66 -10.05 -0.56 9.68
N ARG A 67 -9.14 0.43 9.65
CA ARG A 67 -8.77 1.20 10.86
C ARG A 67 -9.92 2.06 11.39
N GLU A 68 -10.69 2.68 10.52
CA GLU A 68 -11.87 3.46 10.90
C GLU A 68 -12.96 2.59 11.51
N GLU A 69 -13.24 1.43 10.90
CA GLU A 69 -14.16 0.44 11.48
C GLU A 69 -13.69 -0.02 12.86
N ARG A 70 -12.41 -0.36 13.00
CA ARG A 70 -11.83 -0.74 14.28
C ARG A 70 -11.96 0.36 15.33
N ARG A 71 -11.76 1.62 14.93
CA ARG A 71 -11.92 2.77 15.84
C ARG A 71 -13.33 2.90 16.37
N LYS A 72 -14.34 2.76 15.50
CA LYS A 72 -15.75 2.77 15.91
C LYS A 72 -16.06 1.65 16.92
N LEU A 73 -15.57 0.43 16.66
CA LEU A 73 -15.74 -0.70 17.56
C LEU A 73 -15.05 -0.48 18.93
N ILE A 74 -13.88 0.17 18.96
CA ILE A 74 -13.20 0.53 20.21
C ILE A 74 -13.99 1.58 20.99
N ASP A 75 -14.60 2.54 20.32
CA ASP A 75 -15.41 3.56 20.97
C ASP A 75 -16.72 2.95 21.55
N GLU A 76 -17.36 2.01 20.83
CA GLU A 76 -18.47 1.20 21.36
C GLU A 76 -18.04 0.35 22.56
N TYR A 77 -16.91 -0.32 22.47
CA TYR A 77 -16.36 -1.11 23.58
C TYR A 77 -16.15 -0.26 24.84
N LYS A 78 -15.63 0.95 24.71
CA LYS A 78 -15.46 1.87 25.84
C LYS A 78 -16.80 2.25 26.48
N LYS A 79 -17.81 2.62 25.67
CA LYS A 79 -19.15 2.97 26.17
C LYS A 79 -19.77 1.82 26.95
N ILE A 80 -19.80 0.63 26.37
CA ILE A 80 -20.37 -0.56 27.03
C ILE A 80 -19.56 -0.95 28.27
N SER A 81 -18.25 -0.73 28.27
CA SER A 81 -17.39 -0.96 29.42
C SER A 81 -17.71 -0.01 30.59
N GLU A 82 -18.02 1.25 30.29
CA GLU A 82 -18.44 2.25 31.27
C GLU A 82 -19.83 1.90 31.83
N GLU A 83 -20.81 1.60 30.97
CA GLU A 83 -22.17 1.13 31.39
C GLU A 83 -22.04 -0.08 32.31
N ARG A 84 -21.21 -1.06 31.97
CA ARG A 84 -20.99 -2.24 32.82
C ARG A 84 -20.38 -1.86 34.18
N LYS A 85 -19.50 -0.89 34.26
CA LYS A 85 -18.92 -0.43 35.52
C LYS A 85 -19.99 0.19 36.43
N GLU A 86 -20.89 1.01 35.85
CA GLU A 86 -21.99 1.63 36.54
C GLU A 86 -22.94 0.58 37.09
N GLU A 87 -23.37 -0.40 36.29
CA GLU A 87 -24.24 -1.49 36.71
C GLU A 87 -23.59 -2.36 37.81
N VAL A 88 -22.24 -2.57 37.74
CA VAL A 88 -21.51 -3.29 38.79
C VAL A 88 -21.52 -2.51 40.11
N LEU A 89 -21.40 -1.18 40.08
CA LEU A 89 -21.53 -0.33 41.28
C LEU A 89 -22.91 -0.38 41.84
N GLN A 90 -23.96 -0.30 41.01
CA GLN A 90 -25.36 -0.44 41.45
C GLN A 90 -25.61 -1.81 42.08
N ALA A 91 -25.11 -2.90 41.48
CA ALA A 91 -25.22 -4.23 42.04
C ALA A 91 -24.56 -4.37 43.42
N LYS A 92 -23.43 -3.70 43.65
CA LYS A 92 -22.76 -3.67 44.97
C LYS A 92 -23.63 -2.98 45.99
N LEU A 93 -24.18 -1.79 45.68
CA LEU A 93 -25.07 -1.03 46.58
C LEU A 93 -26.30 -1.82 46.90
N LEU A 94 -26.96 -2.41 45.90
CA LEU A 94 -28.16 -3.27 46.07
C LEU A 94 -27.84 -4.47 46.96
N LYS A 95 -26.67 -5.09 46.80
CA LYS A 95 -26.25 -6.22 47.64
C LYS A 95 -26.09 -5.82 49.11
N GLU A 96 -25.48 -4.66 49.38
CA GLU A 96 -25.31 -4.12 50.72
C GLU A 96 -26.67 -3.79 51.35
N LEU A 97 -27.59 -3.12 50.63
CA LEU A 97 -28.97 -2.84 51.06
C LEU A 97 -29.74 -4.13 51.37
N LEU A 98 -29.62 -5.12 50.50
CA LEU A 98 -30.25 -6.44 50.73
C LEU A 98 -29.70 -7.12 52.00
N SER A 99 -28.40 -7.02 52.24
CA SER A 99 -27.79 -7.59 53.46
C SER A 99 -28.35 -6.93 54.72
N ASN A 100 -28.42 -5.60 54.73
CA ASN A 100 -28.93 -4.82 55.87
C ASN A 100 -30.42 -5.09 56.09
N LYS A 101 -31.22 -5.02 55.03
CA LYS A 101 -32.67 -5.30 55.11
C LYS A 101 -32.99 -6.76 55.52
N ASN A 102 -32.20 -7.73 55.08
CA ASN A 102 -32.33 -9.12 55.54
C ASN A 102 -31.97 -9.26 57.02
N ALA A 103 -30.99 -8.57 57.54
CA ALA A 103 -30.64 -8.57 58.96
C ALA A 103 -31.77 -7.96 59.81
N GLU A 104 -32.34 -6.81 59.38
CA GLU A 104 -33.51 -6.21 60.01
C GLU A 104 -34.70 -7.17 60.02
N LEU A 105 -35.02 -7.81 58.89
CA LEU A 105 -36.13 -8.77 58.79
C LEU A 105 -35.90 -9.99 59.71
N GLN A 106 -34.68 -10.51 59.79
CA GLN A 106 -34.34 -11.60 60.70
C GLN A 106 -34.53 -11.23 62.17
N ALA A 107 -34.20 -9.99 62.57
CA ALA A 107 -34.44 -9.49 63.90
C ALA A 107 -35.94 -9.43 64.23
N LEU A 108 -36.74 -8.84 63.31
CA LEU A 108 -38.20 -8.77 63.47
C LEU A 108 -38.87 -10.15 63.45
N SER A 109 -38.43 -11.09 62.68
CA SER A 109 -39.00 -12.43 62.53
C SER A 109 -38.78 -13.34 63.76
N LYS A 110 -37.64 -13.12 64.49
CA LYS A 110 -37.37 -13.86 65.74
C LYS A 110 -38.37 -13.51 66.85
N GLU A 111 -38.86 -12.30 66.86
CA GLU A 111 -39.82 -11.82 67.84
C GLU A 111 -41.24 -12.25 67.55
N ASN A 112 -41.60 -12.49 66.27
CA ASN A 112 -42.98 -12.83 65.85
C ASN A 112 -43.10 -14.29 65.40
N ARG A 113 -43.47 -15.18 66.36
CA ARG A 113 -43.69 -16.60 66.04
C ARG A 113 -45.16 -16.93 65.72
N ILE A 114 -46.11 -16.00 65.96
CA ILE A 114 -47.53 -16.24 65.78
C ILE A 114 -48.01 -15.73 64.43
N PRO A 115 -48.71 -16.54 63.60
CA PRO A 115 -49.29 -16.10 62.32
C PRO A 115 -50.27 -14.93 62.46
N ILE A 116 -50.28 -13.99 61.51
CA ILE A 116 -51.14 -12.79 61.49
C ILE A 116 -52.59 -13.19 61.57
N SER A 117 -53.05 -14.27 60.93
CA SER A 117 -54.45 -14.77 60.97
C SER A 117 -54.84 -15.22 62.33
N VAL A 118 -53.93 -15.82 63.11
CA VAL A 118 -54.16 -16.26 64.48
C VAL A 118 -54.23 -15.05 65.42
N LEU A 119 -53.38 -14.07 65.26
CA LEU A 119 -53.45 -12.82 66.04
C LEU A 119 -54.70 -12.05 65.81
N LYS A 120 -55.18 -11.91 64.58
CA LYS A 120 -56.44 -11.26 64.25
C LYS A 120 -57.65 -11.96 64.94
N LYS A 121 -57.70 -13.31 64.80
CA LYS A 121 -58.77 -14.07 65.46
C LYS A 121 -58.78 -13.89 66.98
N LYS A 122 -57.62 -13.93 67.63
CA LYS A 122 -57.48 -13.70 69.07
C LYS A 122 -57.88 -12.28 69.48
N ILE A 123 -57.59 -11.29 68.69
CA ILE A 123 -58.05 -9.92 68.94
C ILE A 123 -59.57 -9.84 68.84
N GLU A 124 -60.12 -10.36 67.74
CA GLU A 124 -61.60 -10.41 67.53
C GLU A 124 -62.33 -11.16 68.67
N GLU A 125 -61.81 -12.31 69.14
CA GLU A 125 -62.34 -13.07 70.26
C GLU A 125 -62.33 -12.28 71.56
N ILE A 126 -61.25 -11.55 71.86
CA ILE A 126 -61.15 -10.71 73.07
C ILE A 126 -62.07 -9.49 72.95
N GLU A 127 -62.11 -8.82 71.81
CA GLU A 127 -63.01 -7.71 71.57
C GLU A 127 -64.44 -8.12 71.68
N TRP A 128 -64.86 -9.29 71.08
CA TRP A 128 -66.18 -9.85 71.24
C TRP A 128 -66.55 -10.16 72.69
N THR A 129 -65.56 -10.75 73.46
CA THR A 129 -65.81 -11.06 74.88
C THR A 129 -65.94 -9.80 75.72
N LEU A 130 -65.23 -8.74 75.45
CA LEU A 130 -65.33 -7.43 76.10
C LEU A 130 -66.66 -6.70 75.81
N GLN A 131 -67.21 -6.90 74.58
CA GLN A 131 -68.46 -6.26 74.15
C GLN A 131 -69.72 -6.97 74.61
N THR A 132 -69.70 -8.34 74.74
CA THR A 132 -70.89 -9.14 74.99
C THR A 132 -71.04 -9.57 76.43
N ASN A 133 -70.01 -9.60 77.26
CA ASN A 133 -70.03 -10.10 78.62
C ASN A 133 -69.80 -8.97 79.64
N VAL A 134 -70.69 -8.92 80.71
CA VAL A 134 -70.46 -8.08 81.89
C VAL A 134 -69.40 -8.76 82.75
N LEU A 135 -68.14 -8.27 82.73
CA LEU A 135 -67.04 -8.87 83.44
C LEU A 135 -66.68 -8.08 84.72
N PRO A 136 -66.12 -8.76 85.75
CA PRO A 136 -65.52 -8.07 86.88
C PRO A 136 -64.33 -7.17 86.38
N GLN A 137 -64.13 -6.00 86.98
CA GLN A 137 -63.18 -5.00 86.61
C GLN A 137 -61.69 -5.52 86.47
N GLU A 138 -61.36 -6.49 87.33
CA GLU A 138 -60.02 -7.14 87.26
C GLU A 138 -59.83 -7.95 85.95
N LYS A 139 -60.87 -8.74 85.55
CA LYS A 139 -60.83 -9.57 84.34
C LYS A 139 -60.91 -8.68 83.08
N GLU A 140 -61.65 -7.59 83.11
CA GLU A 140 -61.73 -6.63 82.04
C GLU A 140 -60.34 -5.97 81.80
N ASN A 141 -59.64 -5.53 82.87
CA ASN A 141 -58.29 -4.96 82.81
C ASN A 141 -57.25 -5.99 82.28
N GLU A 142 -57.40 -7.27 82.66
CA GLU A 142 -56.57 -8.33 82.15
C GLU A 142 -56.77 -8.55 80.63
N LEU A 143 -57.96 -8.59 80.15
CA LEU A 143 -58.33 -8.71 78.74
C LEU A 143 -57.81 -7.49 77.92
N ILE A 144 -57.99 -6.31 78.48
CA ILE A 144 -57.46 -5.06 77.84
C ILE A 144 -55.92 -5.11 77.72
N ARG A 145 -55.19 -5.60 78.74
CA ARG A 145 -53.75 -5.77 78.66
C ARG A 145 -53.38 -6.82 77.57
N LYS A 146 -54.10 -7.95 77.50
CA LYS A 146 -53.86 -8.97 76.43
C LYS A 146 -54.16 -8.41 75.05
N LEU A 147 -55.27 -7.65 74.92
CA LEU A 147 -55.60 -6.98 73.65
C LEU A 147 -54.49 -6.02 73.17
N LYS A 148 -53.97 -5.18 74.06
CA LYS A 148 -52.89 -4.27 73.78
C LYS A 148 -51.63 -5.06 73.36
N ALA A 149 -51.30 -6.16 74.04
CA ALA A 149 -50.13 -6.99 73.70
C ALA A 149 -50.30 -7.67 72.32
N TYR A 150 -51.50 -8.22 72.00
CA TYR A 150 -51.78 -8.83 70.69
C TYR A 150 -51.81 -7.80 69.58
N ASN A 151 -52.33 -6.59 69.79
CA ASN A 151 -52.31 -5.50 68.84
C ASN A 151 -50.83 -5.04 68.55
N GLN A 152 -49.99 -4.99 69.58
CA GLN A 152 -48.51 -4.69 69.36
C GLN A 152 -47.84 -5.80 68.54
N LEU A 153 -48.12 -7.08 68.80
CA LEU A 153 -47.63 -8.21 68.03
C LEU A 153 -48.13 -8.20 66.58
N LEU A 154 -49.41 -7.86 66.37
CA LEU A 154 -50.01 -7.73 65.02
C LEU A 154 -49.32 -6.63 64.24
N ASN A 155 -49.13 -5.44 64.82
CA ASN A 155 -48.44 -4.34 64.15
C ASN A 155 -47.02 -4.75 63.78
N ARG A 156 -46.25 -5.40 64.67
CA ARG A 156 -44.91 -5.93 64.36
C ARG A 156 -44.92 -6.98 63.23
N ALA A 157 -45.96 -7.85 63.23
CA ALA A 157 -46.08 -8.86 62.16
C ALA A 157 -46.45 -8.26 60.82
N LEU A 158 -47.23 -7.18 60.75
CA LEU A 158 -47.55 -6.42 59.55
C LEU A 158 -46.26 -5.72 59.01
N THR A 159 -45.57 -5.05 59.91
CA THR A 159 -44.25 -4.41 59.53
C THR A 159 -43.27 -5.43 59.02
N ALA A 160 -43.19 -6.62 59.63
CA ALA A 160 -42.33 -7.70 59.16
C ALA A 160 -42.69 -8.18 57.74
N ARG A 161 -44.00 -8.24 57.44
CA ARG A 161 -44.51 -8.56 56.11
C ARG A 161 -44.20 -7.52 55.09
N GLU A 162 -44.35 -6.24 55.35
CA GLU A 162 -43.99 -5.13 54.48
C GLU A 162 -42.50 -5.16 54.19
N ARG A 163 -41.68 -5.34 55.25
CA ARG A 163 -40.20 -5.46 55.04
C ARG A 163 -39.83 -6.68 54.21
N LYS A 164 -40.55 -7.78 54.30
CA LYS A 164 -40.33 -8.96 53.46
C LYS A 164 -40.65 -8.68 51.99
N GLU A 165 -41.72 -7.94 51.72
CA GLU A 165 -42.09 -7.51 50.37
C GLU A 165 -41.00 -6.57 49.80
N GLU A 166 -40.54 -5.56 50.56
CA GLU A 166 -39.39 -4.70 50.17
C GLU A 166 -38.11 -5.53 49.83
N VAL A 167 -37.77 -6.52 50.63
CA VAL A 167 -36.63 -7.39 50.39
C VAL A 167 -36.80 -8.22 49.12
N LEU A 168 -38.02 -8.70 48.80
CA LEU A 168 -38.27 -9.43 47.57
C LEU A 168 -38.12 -8.53 46.33
N GLU A 169 -38.63 -7.30 46.38
CA GLU A 169 -38.46 -6.31 45.31
C GLU A 169 -36.99 -5.95 45.09
N LEU A 170 -36.23 -5.65 46.15
CA LEU A 170 -34.81 -5.40 46.07
C LEU A 170 -34.04 -6.60 45.52
N ARG A 171 -34.42 -7.82 45.85
CA ARG A 171 -33.84 -9.05 45.33
C ARG A 171 -34.13 -9.22 43.84
N ALA A 172 -35.34 -8.91 43.40
CA ALA A 172 -35.71 -8.93 41.98
C ALA A 172 -34.90 -7.90 41.17
N THR A 173 -34.76 -6.67 41.68
CA THR A 173 -33.92 -5.63 41.06
C THR A 173 -32.44 -6.03 41.00
N TYR A 174 -31.87 -6.61 42.07
CA TYR A 174 -30.50 -7.11 42.07
C TYR A 174 -30.26 -8.21 41.03
N ILE A 175 -31.21 -9.17 40.90
CA ILE A 175 -31.14 -10.25 39.89
C ILE A 175 -31.18 -9.65 38.48
N SER A 176 -32.07 -8.67 38.23
CA SER A 176 -32.17 -7.97 36.95
C SER A 176 -30.85 -7.24 36.60
N THR A 177 -30.30 -6.47 37.54
CA THR A 177 -29.03 -5.79 37.36
C THR A 177 -27.89 -6.76 37.06
N ARG A 178 -27.83 -7.90 37.75
CA ARG A 178 -26.85 -8.95 37.51
C ARG A 178 -27.00 -9.59 36.11
N ALA A 179 -28.22 -9.79 35.63
CA ALA A 179 -28.48 -10.27 34.28
C ALA A 179 -27.93 -9.26 33.23
N LYS A 180 -28.21 -7.96 33.40
CA LYS A 180 -27.67 -6.91 32.56
C LYS A 180 -26.13 -6.92 32.53
N ILE A 181 -25.47 -7.08 33.69
CA ILE A 181 -23.99 -7.16 33.77
C ILE A 181 -23.48 -8.35 32.95
N ASN A 182 -24.14 -9.50 32.99
CA ASN A 182 -23.78 -10.67 32.22
C ASN A 182 -23.93 -10.42 30.72
N ASP A 183 -25.02 -9.77 30.29
CA ASP A 183 -25.25 -9.42 28.89
C ASP A 183 -24.23 -8.42 28.38
N LEU A 184 -23.93 -7.37 29.16
CA LEU A 184 -22.86 -6.39 28.80
C LEU A 184 -21.49 -7.07 28.72
N THR A 185 -21.22 -8.04 29.62
CA THR A 185 -19.95 -8.80 29.58
C THR A 185 -19.86 -9.66 28.32
N ALA A 186 -20.97 -10.31 27.91
CA ALA A 186 -21.00 -11.08 26.67
C ALA A 186 -20.83 -10.21 25.42
N LYS A 187 -21.44 -9.01 25.41
CA LYS A 187 -21.25 -8.01 24.34
C LYS A 187 -19.80 -7.54 24.26
N LEU A 188 -19.17 -7.22 25.39
CA LEU A 188 -17.75 -6.82 25.45
C LEU A 188 -16.82 -7.92 24.92
N LYS A 189 -17.10 -9.18 25.24
CA LYS A 189 -16.31 -10.31 24.73
C LYS A 189 -16.40 -10.38 23.21
N LYS A 190 -17.60 -10.34 22.63
CA LYS A 190 -17.81 -10.35 21.17
C LYS A 190 -17.13 -9.16 20.48
N LEU A 191 -17.28 -7.96 21.05
CA LEU A 191 -16.60 -6.76 20.50
C LEU A 191 -15.08 -6.89 20.58
N GLY A 192 -14.53 -7.45 21.66
CA GLY A 192 -13.12 -7.72 21.78
C GLY A 192 -12.59 -8.69 20.71
N GLU A 193 -13.32 -9.76 20.43
CA GLU A 193 -13.00 -10.71 19.36
C GLU A 193 -12.99 -10.02 17.99
N THR A 194 -14.03 -9.24 17.67
CA THR A 194 -14.11 -8.50 16.39
C THR A 194 -13.02 -7.44 16.24
N ILE A 195 -12.65 -6.74 17.32
CA ILE A 195 -11.52 -5.78 17.33
C ILE A 195 -10.21 -6.50 17.05
N ASN A 196 -10.00 -7.69 17.61
CA ASN A 196 -8.80 -8.50 17.35
C ASN A 196 -8.76 -8.97 15.89
N GLU A 197 -9.87 -9.44 15.33
CA GLU A 197 -9.96 -9.80 13.91
C GLU A 197 -9.61 -8.63 12.98
N LYS A 198 -10.17 -7.43 13.24
CA LYS A 198 -9.82 -6.22 12.47
C LYS A 198 -8.36 -5.82 12.64
N THR A 199 -7.77 -6.03 13.80
CA THR A 199 -6.35 -5.79 14.07
C THR A 199 -5.47 -6.73 13.26
N ASN A 200 -5.79 -8.03 13.25
CA ASN A 200 -5.09 -9.03 12.44
C ASN A 200 -5.20 -8.72 10.95
N ARG A 201 -6.40 -8.29 10.49
CA ARG A 201 -6.61 -7.86 9.11
C ARG A 201 -5.72 -6.67 8.72
N VAL A 202 -5.60 -5.67 9.59
CA VAL A 202 -4.68 -4.53 9.36
C VAL A 202 -3.23 -4.98 9.26
N ASN A 203 -2.80 -5.94 10.09
CA ASN A 203 -1.43 -6.46 10.05
C ASN A 203 -1.16 -7.23 8.74
N MET A 204 -2.07 -8.11 8.32
CA MET A 204 -1.96 -8.81 7.03
C MET A 204 -1.91 -7.85 5.84
N LEU A 205 -2.73 -6.78 5.85
CA LEU A 205 -2.69 -5.76 4.80
C LEU A 205 -1.39 -4.95 4.80
N LYS A 206 -0.79 -4.70 5.98
CA LYS A 206 0.53 -4.05 6.06
C LYS A 206 1.65 -4.93 5.50
N GLU A 207 1.64 -6.23 5.78
CA GLU A 207 2.60 -7.18 5.22
C GLU A 207 2.50 -7.20 3.68
N LYS A 208 1.28 -7.33 3.14
CA LYS A 208 1.05 -7.20 1.69
C LYS A 208 1.54 -5.88 1.13
N LEU A 209 1.29 -4.77 1.83
CA LEU A 209 1.78 -3.46 1.41
C LEU A 209 3.31 -3.43 1.33
N ASN A 210 4.01 -3.98 2.33
CA ASN A 210 5.46 -4.04 2.35
C ASN A 210 6.02 -4.88 1.18
N GLU A 211 5.39 -6.01 0.86
CA GLU A 211 5.77 -6.84 -0.29
C GLU A 211 5.62 -6.08 -1.61
N ILE A 212 4.49 -5.37 -1.81
CA ILE A 212 4.24 -4.59 -3.03
C ILE A 212 5.22 -3.41 -3.11
N VAL A 213 5.50 -2.74 -2.00
CA VAL A 213 6.48 -1.64 -1.94
C VAL A 213 7.89 -2.13 -2.26
N SER A 214 8.30 -3.31 -1.78
CA SER A 214 9.60 -3.88 -2.13
C SER A 214 9.70 -4.19 -3.64
N LYS A 215 8.67 -4.78 -4.24
CA LYS A 215 8.60 -4.97 -5.70
C LYS A 215 8.67 -3.65 -6.46
N TYR A 216 7.93 -2.64 -6.00
CA TYR A 216 7.96 -1.30 -6.60
C TYR A 216 9.36 -0.65 -6.54
N THR A 217 10.07 -0.79 -5.42
CA THR A 217 11.44 -0.26 -5.28
C THR A 217 12.41 -0.98 -6.22
N ASN A 218 12.31 -2.30 -6.36
CA ASN A 218 13.12 -3.08 -7.28
C ASN A 218 12.89 -2.64 -8.75
N ILE A 219 11.63 -2.53 -9.18
CA ILE A 219 11.30 -2.04 -10.52
C ILE A 219 11.81 -0.61 -10.74
N LYS A 220 11.75 0.25 -9.70
CA LYS A 220 12.31 1.61 -9.81
C LYS A 220 13.81 1.58 -10.06
N THR A 221 14.57 0.74 -9.36
CA THR A 221 16.01 0.58 -9.57
C THR A 221 16.33 0.01 -10.95
N ASP A 222 15.52 -0.97 -11.43
CA ASP A 222 15.68 -1.53 -12.77
C ASP A 222 15.45 -0.48 -13.86
N ILE A 223 14.43 0.36 -13.72
CA ILE A 223 14.18 1.48 -14.62
C ILE A 223 15.39 2.46 -14.65
N GLU A 224 15.97 2.77 -13.50
CA GLU A 224 17.14 3.64 -13.42
C GLU A 224 18.38 3.01 -14.11
N ASN A 225 18.60 1.72 -13.91
CA ASN A 225 19.67 0.98 -14.55
C ASN A 225 19.49 0.92 -16.09
N LYS A 226 18.27 0.59 -16.54
CA LYS A 226 17.95 0.58 -17.97
C LYS A 226 18.06 1.96 -18.63
N ARG A 227 17.76 3.03 -17.94
CA ARG A 227 18.00 4.41 -18.42
C ARG A 227 19.48 4.69 -18.61
N LYS A 228 20.34 4.28 -17.66
CA LYS A 228 21.79 4.43 -17.79
C LYS A 228 22.35 3.61 -18.96
N GLU A 229 21.84 2.38 -19.17
CA GLU A 229 22.22 1.57 -20.32
C GLU A 229 21.79 2.23 -21.64
N LEU A 230 20.60 2.80 -21.70
CA LEU A 230 20.08 3.50 -22.87
C LEU A 230 20.91 4.77 -23.17
N GLU A 231 21.31 5.51 -22.15
CA GLU A 231 22.19 6.68 -22.28
C GLU A 231 23.56 6.27 -22.83
N LYS A 232 24.19 5.20 -22.31
CA LYS A 232 25.44 4.66 -22.84
C LYS A 232 25.28 4.26 -24.30
N CYS A 233 24.25 3.53 -24.65
CA CYS A 233 23.97 3.11 -26.02
C CYS A 233 23.77 4.32 -26.96
N ASN A 234 23.11 5.39 -26.53
CA ASN A 234 22.97 6.63 -27.28
C ASN A 234 24.31 7.31 -27.50
N ASN A 235 25.21 7.35 -26.50
CA ASN A 235 26.53 7.93 -26.63
C ASN A 235 27.39 7.09 -27.60
N GLU A 236 27.29 5.76 -27.53
CA GLU A 236 27.99 4.88 -28.49
C GLU A 236 27.50 5.08 -29.92
N ILE A 237 26.19 5.26 -30.13
CA ILE A 237 25.62 5.57 -31.45
C ILE A 237 26.12 6.90 -31.97
N THR A 238 26.18 7.96 -31.16
CA THR A 238 26.67 9.29 -31.58
C THR A 238 28.13 9.24 -31.96
N VAL A 239 28.97 8.56 -31.16
CA VAL A 239 30.41 8.38 -31.47
C VAL A 239 30.59 7.57 -32.74
N SER A 240 29.84 6.49 -32.91
CA SER A 240 29.93 5.65 -34.11
C SER A 240 29.44 6.35 -35.38
N ILE A 241 28.43 7.21 -35.29
CA ILE A 241 27.98 8.05 -36.43
C ILE A 241 29.03 9.09 -36.80
N SER A 242 29.66 9.76 -35.82
CA SER A 242 30.74 10.72 -36.10
C SER A 242 31.95 10.03 -36.77
N LYS A 243 32.34 8.83 -36.29
CA LYS A 243 33.37 8.00 -36.94
C LYS A 243 32.97 7.63 -38.37
N LEU A 244 31.71 7.21 -38.59
CA LEU A 244 31.25 6.87 -39.94
C LEU A 244 31.26 8.07 -40.88
N ASN A 245 30.95 9.26 -40.42
CA ASN A 245 31.03 10.47 -41.25
C ASN A 245 32.47 10.80 -41.58
N SER A 246 33.41 10.72 -40.62
CA SER A 246 34.83 10.97 -40.90
C SER A 246 35.45 9.94 -41.88
N LEU A 247 35.06 8.67 -41.78
CA LEU A 247 35.47 7.63 -42.72
C LEU A 247 34.94 7.89 -44.13
N ARG A 248 33.72 8.36 -44.27
CA ARG A 248 33.11 8.75 -45.55
C ARG A 248 33.87 9.92 -46.21
N GLU A 249 34.17 10.95 -45.41
CA GLU A 249 34.96 12.07 -45.89
C GLU A 249 36.36 11.63 -46.36
N GLN A 250 37.03 10.76 -45.64
CA GLN A 250 38.29 10.18 -46.02
C GLN A 250 38.18 9.36 -47.32
N TYR A 251 37.15 8.54 -47.43
CA TYR A 251 36.86 7.74 -48.62
C TYR A 251 36.65 8.64 -49.85
N GLN A 252 35.84 9.70 -49.75
CA GLN A 252 35.64 10.64 -50.81
C GLN A 252 36.95 11.31 -51.26
N LYS A 253 37.75 11.81 -50.31
CA LYS A 253 39.07 12.39 -50.63
C LYS A 253 39.96 11.41 -51.34
N THR A 254 39.99 10.13 -50.89
CA THR A 254 40.78 9.09 -51.53
C THR A 254 40.32 8.82 -52.97
N LEU A 255 38.99 8.84 -53.22
CA LEU A 255 38.42 8.70 -54.58
C LEU A 255 38.83 9.88 -55.47
N GLU A 256 38.76 11.11 -54.96
CA GLU A 256 39.21 12.29 -55.70
C GLU A 256 40.75 12.24 -56.04
N GLU A 257 41.52 11.73 -55.08
CA GLU A 257 42.98 11.49 -55.31
C GLU A 257 43.23 10.42 -56.37
N ILE A 258 42.44 9.35 -56.39
CA ILE A 258 42.49 8.30 -57.43
C ILE A 258 42.13 8.87 -58.78
N GLU A 259 41.09 9.68 -58.89
CA GLU A 259 40.70 10.33 -60.16
C GLU A 259 41.81 11.27 -60.66
N LYS A 260 42.36 12.13 -59.80
CA LYS A 260 43.46 12.98 -60.11
C LYS A 260 44.70 12.19 -60.55
N ALA A 261 45.03 11.09 -59.85
CA ALA A 261 46.18 10.23 -60.23
C ALA A 261 45.92 9.52 -61.56
N LYS A 262 44.69 9.10 -61.87
CA LYS A 262 44.33 8.51 -63.18
C LYS A 262 44.43 9.52 -64.32
N THR A 263 43.96 10.75 -64.13
CA THR A 263 44.04 11.82 -65.14
C THR A 263 45.50 12.16 -65.39
N LEU A 264 46.32 12.29 -64.35
CA LEU A 264 47.78 12.53 -64.48
C LEU A 264 48.49 11.35 -65.15
N SER A 265 48.13 10.11 -64.86
CA SER A 265 48.68 8.92 -65.54
C SER A 265 48.33 8.90 -67.01
N ALA A 266 47.05 9.17 -67.37
CA ALA A 266 46.60 9.22 -68.76
C ALA A 266 47.28 10.34 -69.55
N ILE A 267 47.49 11.52 -68.94
CA ILE A 267 48.29 12.62 -69.56
C ILE A 267 49.73 12.20 -69.73
N SER A 268 50.35 11.55 -68.73
CA SER A 268 51.71 11.09 -68.82
C SER A 268 51.93 10.03 -69.93
N GLU A 269 50.99 9.09 -70.06
CA GLU A 269 50.99 8.10 -71.14
C GLU A 269 50.82 8.76 -72.53
N LYS A 270 49.88 9.70 -72.66
CA LYS A 270 49.70 10.46 -73.88
C LYS A 270 50.99 11.22 -74.24
N ARG A 271 51.65 11.91 -73.28
CA ARG A 271 52.94 12.56 -73.44
C ARG A 271 54.07 11.60 -73.90
N SER A 272 54.10 10.43 -73.26
CA SER A 272 55.08 9.39 -73.62
C SER A 272 54.89 8.84 -75.03
N ARG A 273 53.60 8.65 -75.47
CA ARG A 273 53.26 8.21 -76.82
C ARG A 273 53.69 9.30 -77.85
N ILE A 274 53.31 10.54 -77.62
CA ILE A 274 53.67 11.67 -78.50
C ILE A 274 55.19 11.82 -78.58
N ALA A 275 55.90 11.70 -77.45
CA ALA A 275 57.39 11.77 -77.47
C ALA A 275 57.99 10.65 -78.30
N LYS A 276 57.49 9.38 -78.15
CA LYS A 276 57.95 8.25 -78.99
C LYS A 276 57.62 8.42 -80.47
N ASP A 277 56.45 8.95 -80.80
CA ASP A 277 56.01 9.22 -82.16
C ASP A 277 56.87 10.34 -82.80
N ILE A 278 57.27 11.35 -82.03
CA ILE A 278 58.16 12.42 -82.49
C ILE A 278 59.59 11.88 -82.73
N GLU A 279 60.11 11.00 -81.88
CA GLU A 279 61.38 10.33 -82.08
C GLU A 279 61.40 9.45 -83.35
N GLN A 280 60.35 8.71 -83.60
CA GLN A 280 60.21 7.82 -84.77
C GLN A 280 60.00 8.55 -86.08
N ARG A 281 59.30 9.69 -86.07
CA ARG A 281 59.03 10.46 -87.32
C ARG A 281 60.10 11.38 -87.76
N GLY A 282 61.20 11.50 -87.02
CA GLY A 282 62.40 12.32 -87.41
C GLY A 282 62.01 13.74 -87.82
N ARG A 283 62.05 14.73 -86.91
CA ARG A 283 61.89 16.20 -87.12
C ARG A 283 60.78 16.66 -88.05
N LYS A 284 59.63 15.96 -88.20
CA LYS A 284 58.43 16.49 -88.86
C LYS A 284 57.64 17.39 -87.92
N ARG A 285 56.96 18.41 -88.48
CA ARG A 285 56.22 19.45 -87.80
C ARG A 285 55.36 18.88 -86.70
N ILE A 286 55.48 19.34 -85.46
CA ILE A 286 54.66 19.03 -84.30
C ILE A 286 53.37 19.86 -84.46
N THR A 287 52.17 19.26 -84.27
CA THR A 287 50.90 19.97 -84.29
C THR A 287 50.74 20.80 -83.04
N LEU A 288 49.95 21.88 -83.11
CA LEU A 288 49.71 22.77 -81.97
C LEU A 288 49.00 22.03 -80.77
N ASP A 289 48.20 21.02 -81.06
CA ASP A 289 47.55 20.17 -80.08
C ASP A 289 48.51 19.21 -79.39
N GLU A 290 49.47 18.63 -80.13
CA GLU A 290 50.55 17.81 -79.55
C GLU A 290 51.43 18.65 -78.63
N LEU A 291 51.68 19.91 -78.98
CA LEU A 291 52.49 20.82 -78.17
C LEU A 291 51.77 21.27 -76.91
N LYS A 292 50.45 21.49 -76.98
CA LYS A 292 49.64 21.73 -75.82
C LYS A 292 49.64 20.54 -74.85
N ILE A 293 49.53 19.31 -75.31
CA ILE A 293 49.53 18.11 -74.45
C ILE A 293 50.93 17.94 -73.84
N MET A 294 52.00 18.23 -74.53
CA MET A 294 53.40 18.10 -74.02
C MET A 294 53.75 19.11 -72.94
N TYR A 295 53.32 20.36 -73.09
CA TYR A 295 53.78 21.48 -72.27
C TYR A 295 52.62 22.17 -71.47
N GLY A 296 51.37 21.89 -71.75
CA GLY A 296 50.25 22.45 -71.04
C GLY A 296 50.14 21.95 -69.57
N SER A 297 49.70 22.79 -68.70
CA SER A 297 49.41 22.32 -67.29
C SER A 297 48.28 21.30 -67.26
N PRO A 298 48.28 20.35 -66.33
CA PRO A 298 47.18 19.37 -66.22
C PRO A 298 45.79 20.01 -66.10
N GLU A 299 45.73 21.19 -65.46
CA GLU A 299 44.44 21.95 -65.25
C GLU A 299 43.89 22.53 -66.54
N GLU A 300 44.80 22.97 -67.50
CA GLU A 300 44.40 23.49 -68.82
C GLU A 300 43.97 22.40 -69.82
N LEU A 301 44.22 21.11 -69.49
CA LEU A 301 43.88 19.97 -70.35
C LEU A 301 42.52 19.30 -69.91
N GLU A 302 41.97 19.65 -68.77
CA GLU A 302 40.67 19.19 -68.29
C GLU A 302 39.56 20.11 -68.76
N GLU A 303 39.78 21.36 -69.15
CA GLU A 303 38.74 22.31 -69.61
C GLU A 303 38.43 22.24 -71.16
N ASN A 304 38.96 21.30 -71.90
CA ASN A 304 38.70 21.03 -73.31
C ASN A 304 38.37 19.52 -73.48
#